data_2f5fe8fc32530abc62c9f8d229d35bb9
#
_entry.id   2f5fe8fc32530abc62c9f8d229d35bb9
#
_cell.length_a   1.000
_cell.length_b   1.000
_cell.length_c   1.000
_cell.angle_alpha   90.00
_cell.angle_beta   90.00
_cell.angle_gamma   90.00
#
_symmetry.space_group_name_H-M   'P 1'
#
loop_
_entity.id
_entity.type
_entity.pdbx_description
1 polymer ?
#
loop_
_entity_poly.entity_id
_entity_poly.type
_entity_poly.pdbx_seq_one_letter_code
_entity_poly.pdbx_strand_id
1 'polypeptide(L)' 'MNGQPHFDPLELLTIAQVVRLTKRARSSIYEDIAAGRLQTVKLGRSTRIPRMELDRYIAAAKS' A
#
# COMPACT_ATOMS: atom_id res chain seq x y z
N MET A 1 22.36 8.79 8.34
CA MET A 1 21.91 8.37 7.75
C MET A 1 22.13 8.16 6.75
N ASN A 2 22.23 7.87 6.40
CA ASN A 2 22.56 7.65 5.42
C ASN A 2 21.73 7.94 4.39
N GLY A 3 21.24 8.73 4.05
CA GLY A 3 20.40 9.07 3.02
C GLY A 3 20.06 7.96 2.09
N GLN A 4 20.37 6.82 2.49
CA GLN A 4 20.15 5.64 1.70
C GLN A 4 18.69 5.26 1.78
N PRO A 5 17.95 5.27 0.70
CA PRO A 5 16.58 4.79 0.77
C PRO A 5 16.63 3.30 1.03
N HIS A 6 15.85 2.85 1.95
CA HIS A 6 15.68 1.44 2.10
C HIS A 6 14.22 1.16 2.37
N PHE A 7 13.79 -0.02 2.00
CA PHE A 7 12.40 -0.39 2.12
C PHE A 7 12.25 -1.28 3.33
N ASP A 8 11.48 -0.78 4.29
CA ASP A 8 11.14 -1.55 5.47
C ASP A 8 9.83 -2.27 5.15
N PRO A 9 9.82 -3.59 5.08
CA PRO A 9 8.59 -4.32 4.77
C PRO A 9 7.50 -4.10 5.81
N LEU A 10 7.88 -3.61 6.99
CA LEU A 10 6.92 -3.31 8.05
C LEU A 10 6.46 -1.85 8.01
N GLU A 11 6.97 -1.08 7.08
CA GLU A 11 6.56 0.31 6.93
C GLU A 11 5.05 0.35 6.63
N LEU A 12 4.36 1.29 7.26
CA LEU A 12 2.92 1.45 7.06
C LEU A 12 2.68 2.67 6.20
N LEU A 13 2.02 2.46 5.07
CA LEU A 13 1.78 3.51 4.09
C LEU A 13 0.35 4.02 4.21
N THR A 14 0.16 5.30 3.91
CA THR A 14 -1.19 5.87 3.84
C THR A 14 -1.80 5.56 2.48
N ILE A 15 -3.12 5.73 2.38
CA ILE A 15 -3.80 5.59 1.09
C ILE A 15 -3.20 6.58 0.07
N ALA A 16 -2.92 7.82 0.51
CA ALA A 16 -2.37 8.82 -0.39
C ALA A 16 -1.00 8.40 -0.93
N GLN A 17 -0.18 7.78 -0.08
CA GLN A 17 1.13 7.30 -0.51
C GLN A 17 0.99 6.17 -1.52
N VAL A 18 0.05 5.27 -1.30
CA VAL A 18 -0.19 4.16 -2.23
C VAL A 18 -0.67 4.68 -3.57
N VAL A 19 -1.58 5.65 -3.57
CA VAL A 19 -2.05 6.29 -4.80
C VAL A 19 -0.87 6.88 -5.56
N ARG A 20 0.01 7.58 -4.85
CA ARG A 20 1.16 8.22 -5.47
C ARG A 20 2.13 7.18 -6.06
N LEU A 21 2.39 6.13 -5.30
CA LEU A 21 3.36 5.11 -5.71
C LEU A 21 2.85 4.29 -6.89
N THR A 22 1.55 3.98 -6.90
CA THR A 22 0.97 3.13 -7.94
C THR A 22 0.45 3.94 -9.13
N LYS A 23 0.21 5.23 -8.92
CA LYS A 23 -0.39 6.13 -9.91
C LYS A 23 -1.77 5.66 -10.34
N ARG A 24 -2.44 4.92 -9.47
CA ARG A 24 -3.81 4.50 -9.71
C ARG A 24 -4.76 5.49 -9.04
N ALA A 25 -5.98 5.58 -9.55
CA ALA A 25 -7.00 6.43 -8.95
C ALA A 25 -7.32 5.95 -7.54
N ARG A 26 -7.63 6.90 -6.65
CA ARG A 26 -7.97 6.58 -5.28
C ARG A 26 -9.16 5.62 -5.22
N SER A 27 -10.15 5.81 -6.10
CA SER A 27 -11.32 4.94 -6.13
C SER A 27 -10.94 3.50 -6.47
N SER A 28 -9.97 3.32 -7.37
CA SER A 28 -9.49 1.98 -7.72
C SER A 28 -8.82 1.31 -6.53
N ILE A 29 -8.04 2.09 -5.76
CA ILE A 29 -7.39 1.56 -4.57
C ILE A 29 -8.45 1.10 -3.56
N TYR A 30 -9.48 1.91 -3.32
CA TYR A 30 -10.54 1.54 -2.38
C TYR A 30 -11.31 0.30 -2.86
N GLU A 31 -11.53 0.20 -4.17
CA GLU A 31 -12.19 -1.00 -4.71
C GLU A 31 -11.36 -2.25 -4.46
N ASP A 32 -10.05 -2.14 -4.64
CA ASP A 32 -9.16 -3.28 -4.43
C ASP A 32 -9.10 -3.66 -2.96
N ILE A 33 -9.15 -2.68 -2.05
CA ILE A 33 -9.21 -2.95 -0.63
C ILE A 33 -10.51 -3.69 -0.29
N ALA A 34 -11.64 -3.20 -0.82
CA ALA A 34 -12.94 -3.80 -0.55
C ALA A 34 -13.02 -5.23 -1.10
N ALA A 35 -12.35 -5.50 -2.20
CA ALA A 35 -12.34 -6.82 -2.82
C ALA A 35 -11.34 -7.77 -2.18
N GLY A 36 -10.52 -7.28 -1.24
CA GLY A 36 -9.52 -8.10 -0.58
C GLY A 36 -8.23 -8.28 -1.37
N ARG A 37 -8.09 -7.57 -2.47
CA ARG A 37 -6.85 -7.66 -3.27
C ARG A 37 -5.70 -6.88 -2.66
N LEU A 38 -6.02 -5.85 -1.88
CA LEU A 38 -5.01 -5.05 -1.19
C LEU A 38 -5.34 -5.07 0.29
N GLN A 39 -4.48 -5.69 1.07
CA GLN A 39 -4.71 -5.87 2.50
C GLN A 39 -4.31 -4.62 3.26
N THR A 40 -5.07 -4.28 4.28
CA THR A 40 -4.82 -3.10 5.09
C THR A 40 -4.84 -3.46 6.56
N VAL A 41 -4.33 -2.55 7.38
CA VAL A 41 -4.47 -2.64 8.83
C VAL A 41 -5.12 -1.36 9.32
N LYS A 42 -5.90 -1.47 10.39
CA LYS A 42 -6.54 -0.32 11.01
C LYS A 42 -5.79 0.02 12.28
N LEU A 43 -5.38 1.26 12.39
CA LEU A 43 -4.77 1.79 13.60
C LEU A 43 -5.70 2.85 14.14
N GLY A 44 -6.58 2.45 15.07
CA GLY A 44 -7.63 3.34 15.51
C GLY A 44 -8.55 3.66 14.34
N ARG A 45 -8.61 4.92 13.94
CA ARG A 45 -9.44 5.36 12.82
C ARG A 45 -8.65 5.42 11.52
N SER A 46 -7.36 5.16 11.57
CA SER A 46 -6.50 5.31 10.40
C SER A 46 -6.35 3.98 9.69
N THR A 47 -6.42 4.02 8.37
CA THR A 47 -6.15 2.86 7.52
C THR A 47 -4.73 2.97 7.01
N ARG A 48 -3.96 1.89 7.12
CA ARG A 48 -2.59 1.86 6.64
C ARG A 48 -2.37 0.61 5.83
N ILE A 49 -1.45 0.68 4.89
CA ILE A 49 -1.10 -0.45 4.03
C ILE A 49 0.33 -0.84 4.35
N PRO A 50 0.57 -2.05 4.89
CA PRO A 50 1.94 -2.49 5.11
C PRO A 50 2.68 -2.57 3.79
N ARG A 51 3.94 -2.16 3.78
CA ARG A 51 4.73 -2.12 2.55
C ARG A 51 4.76 -3.49 1.87
N MET A 52 4.88 -4.56 2.65
CA MET A 52 4.92 -5.89 2.07
C MET A 52 3.62 -6.24 1.35
N GLU A 53 2.48 -5.72 1.83
CA GLU A 53 1.20 -5.97 1.17
C GLU A 53 1.11 -5.20 -0.14
N LEU A 54 1.67 -4.00 -0.18
CA LEU A 54 1.72 -3.25 -1.42
C LEU A 54 2.59 -3.97 -2.44
N ASP A 55 3.73 -4.50 -2.01
CA ASP A 55 4.62 -5.24 -2.91
C ASP A 55 3.93 -6.47 -3.48
N ARG A 56 3.18 -7.18 -2.63
CA ARG A 56 2.42 -8.35 -3.06
C ARG A 56 1.35 -7.98 -4.06
N TYR A 57 0.66 -6.88 -3.80
CA TYR A 57 -0.39 -6.36 -4.67
C TYR A 57 0.18 -6.03 -6.06
N ILE A 58 1.32 -5.36 -6.10
CA ILE A 58 1.95 -5.00 -7.36
C ILE A 58 2.43 -6.26 -8.10
N ALA A 59 3.00 -7.20 -7.37
CA ALA A 59 3.48 -8.45 -7.98
C ALA A 59 2.33 -9.23 -8.61
N ALA A 60 1.19 -9.26 -7.93
CA ALA A 60 0.01 -9.96 -8.45
C ALA A 60 -0.50 -9.30 -9.72
N ALA A 61 -0.42 -7.98 -9.80
CA ALA A 61 -0.89 -7.25 -10.96
C ALA A 61 0.00 -7.48 -12.18
N LYS A 62 1.25 -7.87 -11.94
CA LYS A 62 2.20 -8.11 -13.03
C LYS A 62 2.11 -9.55 -13.58
N SER A 63 1.42 -10.40 -12.90
CA SER A 63 1.32 -11.81 -13.29
C SER A 63 0.47 -12.02 -14.54
#